data_4604dbc891367bb277592016a1bccf8f
#
_entry.id   4604dbc891367bb277592016a1bccf8f
#
_cell.length_a   1.000
_cell.length_b   1.000
_cell.length_c   1.000
_cell.angle_alpha   90.00
_cell.angle_beta   90.00
_cell.angle_gamma   90.00
#
_symmetry.space_group_name_H-M   'P 1'
#
loop_
_entity.id
_entity.type
_entity.pdbx_description
1 polymer ?
#
loop_
_entity_poly.entity_id
_entity_poly.type
_entity_poly.pdbx_seq_one_letter_code
_entity_poly.pdbx_strand_id
1 'polypeptide(L)'
;MSIKHVRGQGRQCLAIVAPQSSRFTRARSVCLVRSLPLRWPELRYIGIANMTGAAFPALQTDQIRPQAPTSEMIKHNPPSPEPLHRTIARFGEVTVLVVGDFILDRFVSGVIERISPEAPIPVLHGRGETLNMGGAGNVVSNIVSLGAAAIPVSVIGADHAGNNLMRMLSEIGVDTDGLLQRQDRMTSSKSRFSALNQQVLRFDEEEIKPLSSAERAKLIDHFQAALGRADIVILSDYGKGILLDGVAGELIAICRDAGKPVLVDPKGRDYARYAGATAVTPNRKELGEAVGRKVFGDDEIVAAARDLIAEHDFEFIVATRSEKGMSVVSAEDARHISTQAREVFDVSGAGDTVIASFALSLAAGADRVHAAVIANAAGGVVVGKRGTARLNVEELSGALFRSHGPTAHTDAILDANAAARMVAAWKEEGLTVGFTNGCFDILHAGHVSLLHAARSQCDRLVLGLNSDDSVRRLKGPGRPVNNQHDRACVLAALASVDAVVVFEEDTPLKLIEALLPDILVKGADYTIETVVGADVVQKAGGRVVLVDLVAGKSTTNTIGKLRATN
;
A
#
# COMPACT_ATOMS: atom_id res chain seq x y z
N MET A 1 35.76 29.91 5.87
CA MET A 1 35.61 29.04 7.05
C MET A 1 36.94 28.31 7.28
N SER A 2 37.66 28.57 8.39
CA SER A 2 38.88 27.81 8.68
C SER A 2 38.69 27.01 9.97
N ILE A 3 39.17 25.77 9.94
CA ILE A 3 39.13 24.84 11.07
C ILE A 3 40.44 24.94 11.81
N LYS A 4 40.42 25.26 13.10
CA LYS A 4 41.63 25.27 13.95
C LYS A 4 41.52 24.16 15.00
N HIS A 5 42.60 23.41 15.16
CA HIS A 5 42.78 22.45 16.24
C HIS A 5 43.28 23.17 17.51
N VAL A 6 42.58 22.99 18.61
CA VAL A 6 42.97 23.50 19.92
C VAL A 6 43.22 22.33 20.86
N ARG A 7 44.44 22.25 21.44
CA ARG A 7 44.81 21.26 22.46
C ARG A 7 44.67 21.87 23.85
N GLY A 8 43.92 21.22 24.73
CA GLY A 8 43.86 21.57 26.13
C GLY A 8 43.59 20.33 26.98
N GLN A 9 44.39 20.10 28.01
CA GLN A 9 44.26 19.06 29.06
C GLN A 9 43.69 17.69 28.58
N GLY A 10 44.42 17.01 27.66
CA GLY A 10 44.15 15.61 27.31
C GLY A 10 42.94 15.34 26.41
N ARG A 11 42.27 16.37 25.88
CA ARG A 11 41.13 16.23 24.97
C ARG A 11 41.35 17.05 23.69
N GLN A 12 41.04 16.48 22.54
CA GLN A 12 41.05 17.19 21.26
C GLN A 12 39.65 17.78 20.99
N CYS A 13 39.60 19.09 20.79
CA CYS A 13 38.38 19.78 20.40
C CYS A 13 38.53 20.41 19.01
N LEU A 14 37.53 20.30 18.16
CA LEU A 14 37.45 20.99 16.87
C LEU A 14 36.61 22.26 17.06
N ALA A 15 37.17 23.41 16.77
CA ALA A 15 36.43 24.67 16.77
C ALA A 15 36.29 25.19 15.33
N ILE A 16 35.05 25.50 14.94
CA ILE A 16 34.74 26.13 13.67
C ILE A 16 34.65 27.64 13.92
N VAL A 17 35.55 28.42 13.31
CA VAL A 17 35.60 29.87 13.41
C VAL A 17 35.02 30.45 12.10
N ALA A 18 33.98 31.22 12.20
CA ALA A 18 33.42 31.97 11.08
C ALA A 18 34.14 33.32 10.93
N PRO A 19 34.37 33.84 9.70
CA PRO A 19 34.97 35.13 9.49
C PRO A 19 34.09 36.27 9.99
N GLN A 20 34.66 37.20 10.70
CA GLN A 20 33.99 38.43 11.13
C GLN A 20 33.76 39.35 9.91
N SER A 21 32.49 39.57 9.57
CA SER A 21 32.10 40.75 8.82
C SER A 21 31.06 41.55 9.67
N SER A 22 31.40 42.80 9.86
CA SER A 22 30.77 43.86 10.60
C SER A 22 29.25 43.81 10.85
N ARG A 23 28.92 44.03 12.15
CA ARG A 23 27.56 44.33 12.67
C ARG A 23 26.64 43.13 12.92
N PHE A 24 26.95 42.38 13.99
CA PHE A 24 25.96 41.94 14.98
C PHE A 24 26.69 41.25 16.14
N THR A 25 26.49 41.77 17.32
CA THR A 25 27.05 41.31 18.58
C THR A 25 26.51 39.94 18.99
N ARG A 26 27.44 39.02 19.32
CA ARG A 26 27.37 37.74 20.03
C ARG A 26 27.55 36.50 19.14
N ALA A 27 28.79 36.04 19.06
CA ALA A 27 29.13 34.71 18.56
C ALA A 27 28.70 33.65 19.59
N ARG A 28 27.91 32.64 19.12
CA ARG A 28 27.64 31.41 19.87
C ARG A 28 28.61 30.32 19.40
N SER A 29 29.48 29.85 20.29
CA SER A 29 30.36 28.70 20.01
C SER A 29 29.65 27.42 20.47
N VAL A 30 29.53 26.43 19.56
CA VAL A 30 29.04 25.09 19.88
C VAL A 30 30.27 24.17 20.03
N CYS A 31 30.45 23.57 21.18
CA CYS A 31 31.53 22.61 21.44
C CYS A 31 30.94 21.18 21.37
N LEU A 32 31.42 20.39 20.40
CA LEU A 32 31.10 18.96 20.28
C LEU A 32 32.26 18.16 20.92
N VAL A 33 31.97 17.42 21.99
CA VAL A 33 32.91 16.51 22.63
C VAL A 33 32.69 15.10 22.13
N ARG A 34 33.67 14.52 21.46
CA ARG A 34 33.69 13.13 21.03
C ARG A 34 34.55 12.29 21.98
N SER A 35 33.92 11.36 22.69
CA SER A 35 34.63 10.28 23.38
C SER A 35 34.48 8.98 22.58
N LEU A 36 35.58 8.31 22.30
CA LEU A 36 35.63 6.97 21.68
C LEU A 36 36.01 5.94 22.76
N PRO A 37 35.61 4.65 22.66
CA PRO A 37 34.67 4.02 21.72
C PRO A 37 33.50 3.37 22.44
N LEU A 38 32.27 3.63 22.03
CA LEU A 38 31.15 2.77 22.40
C LEU A 38 30.08 2.81 21.30
N ARG A 39 29.38 1.68 21.15
CA ARG A 39 28.38 1.33 20.14
C ARG A 39 27.24 2.33 20.05
N TRP A 40 26.77 2.63 18.84
CA TRP A 40 25.46 3.27 18.63
C TRP A 40 24.36 2.47 19.33
N PRO A 41 23.37 3.05 20.04
CA PRO A 41 22.83 4.39 19.90
C PRO A 41 22.67 5.14 21.26
N GLU A 42 23.56 6.00 21.63
CA GLU A 42 23.32 6.93 22.75
C GLU A 42 23.96 8.30 22.47
N LEU A 43 23.18 9.17 21.81
CA LEU A 43 23.42 10.62 21.80
C LEU A 43 22.57 11.26 22.89
N ARG A 44 23.15 11.52 24.06
CA ARG A 44 22.54 12.38 25.07
C ARG A 44 22.91 13.84 24.80
N TYR A 45 21.92 14.67 24.65
CA TYR A 45 22.05 16.11 24.67
C TYR A 45 22.50 16.57 26.07
N ILE A 46 23.70 17.12 26.20
CA ILE A 46 24.14 17.84 27.41
C ILE A 46 24.04 19.33 27.11
N GLY A 47 23.29 20.02 27.97
CA GLY A 47 22.80 21.35 27.81
C GLY A 47 23.86 22.45 27.61
N ILE A 48 23.40 23.58 27.11
CA ILE A 48 24.12 24.81 26.89
C ILE A 48 24.52 25.42 28.24
N ALA A 49 25.78 25.40 28.59
CA ALA A 49 26.28 26.15 29.75
C ALA A 49 26.58 27.60 29.34
N ASN A 50 25.93 28.55 29.96
CA ASN A 50 26.22 29.97 29.87
C ASN A 50 27.46 30.28 30.77
N MET A 51 28.55 30.73 30.18
CA MET A 51 29.68 31.24 30.93
C MET A 51 29.46 32.71 31.38
N THR A 52 28.55 32.92 32.31
CA THR A 52 28.53 34.11 33.15
C THR A 52 28.14 33.66 34.55
N GLY A 53 29.13 33.74 35.46
CA GLY A 53 29.02 33.23 36.82
C GLY A 53 27.92 33.92 37.65
N ALA A 54 26.76 33.36 37.64
CA ALA A 54 25.68 33.62 38.59
C ALA A 54 25.08 32.29 38.99
N ALA A 55 25.14 31.98 40.28
CA ALA A 55 24.50 30.79 40.86
C ALA A 55 22.97 30.93 40.75
N PHE A 56 22.35 29.92 40.17
CA PHE A 56 20.90 29.77 40.22
C PHE A 56 20.50 28.84 41.38
N PRO A 57 19.45 29.20 42.13
CA PRO A 57 18.93 28.31 43.17
C PRO A 57 18.31 27.04 42.57
N ALA A 58 18.46 25.94 43.31
CA ALA A 58 17.88 24.65 42.96
C ALA A 58 16.35 24.74 42.84
N LEU A 59 15.82 24.43 41.66
CA LEU A 59 14.38 24.21 41.47
C LEU A 59 14.01 22.86 42.08
N GLN A 60 13.12 22.89 43.05
CA GLN A 60 12.47 21.73 43.64
C GLN A 60 11.68 21.00 42.53
N THR A 61 12.08 19.75 42.28
CA THR A 61 11.35 18.82 41.43
C THR A 61 10.31 18.07 42.26
N ASP A 62 9.21 18.73 42.60
CA ASP A 62 8.04 18.03 43.09
C ASP A 62 6.81 18.47 42.27
N GLN A 63 6.12 17.44 41.76
CA GLN A 63 4.79 17.50 41.14
C GLN A 63 4.70 17.89 39.66
N ILE A 64 5.31 17.09 38.79
CA ILE A 64 4.70 16.79 37.48
C ILE A 64 4.69 15.26 37.32
N ARG A 65 3.61 14.62 37.75
CA ARG A 65 3.27 13.27 37.29
C ARG A 65 2.84 13.42 35.83
N PRO A 66 3.46 12.71 34.88
CA PRO A 66 2.89 12.57 33.55
C PRO A 66 1.60 11.75 33.70
N GLN A 67 0.46 12.35 33.45
CA GLN A 67 -0.73 11.58 33.11
C GLN A 67 -0.40 10.84 31.81
N ALA A 68 -0.32 9.52 31.90
CA ALA A 68 -0.25 8.64 30.74
C ALA A 68 -1.50 8.90 29.89
N PRO A 69 -1.37 9.18 28.58
CA PRO A 69 -2.51 9.10 27.71
C PRO A 69 -2.96 7.65 27.65
N THR A 70 -4.16 7.38 28.11
CA THR A 70 -4.88 6.16 27.81
C THR A 70 -5.23 6.18 26.31
N SER A 71 -4.26 5.89 25.45
CA SER A 71 -4.57 5.46 24.10
C SER A 71 -4.94 3.99 24.17
N GLU A 72 -6.21 3.69 24.26
CA GLU A 72 -6.71 2.43 23.76
C GLU A 72 -6.35 2.37 22.27
N MET A 73 -5.22 1.73 21.98
CA MET A 73 -4.94 1.25 20.62
C MET A 73 -5.98 0.19 20.34
N ILE A 74 -7.08 0.58 19.72
CA ILE A 74 -8.01 -0.35 19.09
C ILE A 74 -7.20 -1.01 17.97
N LYS A 75 -6.68 -2.21 18.25
CA LYS A 75 -6.14 -3.11 17.24
C LYS A 75 -7.31 -3.54 16.36
N HIS A 76 -7.58 -2.78 15.31
CA HIS A 76 -8.49 -3.23 14.28
C HIS A 76 -7.76 -4.25 13.41
N ASN A 77 -8.33 -5.45 13.34
CA ASN A 77 -7.93 -6.44 12.35
C ASN A 77 -8.02 -5.81 10.96
N PRO A 78 -7.04 -6.08 10.07
CA PRO A 78 -7.15 -5.68 8.68
C PRO A 78 -8.45 -6.26 8.09
N PRO A 79 -9.11 -5.56 7.17
CA PRO A 79 -10.33 -6.05 6.53
C PRO A 79 -10.08 -7.41 5.87
N SER A 80 -11.08 -8.29 5.88
CA SER A 80 -10.97 -9.60 5.25
C SER A 80 -10.68 -9.45 3.74
N PRO A 81 -9.93 -10.37 3.11
CA PRO A 81 -9.59 -10.28 1.69
C PRO A 81 -10.79 -10.31 0.74
N GLU A 82 -11.88 -10.92 1.14
CA GLU A 82 -13.05 -11.15 0.30
C GLU A 82 -13.76 -9.87 -0.17
N PRO A 83 -13.98 -8.84 0.67
CA PRO A 83 -14.48 -7.54 0.22
C PRO A 83 -13.55 -6.84 -0.76
N LEU A 84 -12.22 -6.95 -0.58
CA LEU A 84 -11.23 -6.31 -1.45
C LEU A 84 -11.24 -6.91 -2.86
N HIS A 85 -11.33 -8.25 -2.98
CA HIS A 85 -11.42 -8.91 -4.29
C HIS A 85 -12.73 -8.60 -5.04
N ARG A 86 -13.87 -8.53 -4.33
CA ARG A 86 -15.13 -8.11 -4.93
C ARG A 86 -15.06 -6.68 -5.46
N THR A 87 -14.43 -5.78 -4.73
CA THR A 87 -14.22 -4.39 -5.17
C THR A 87 -13.41 -4.35 -6.47
N ILE A 88 -12.28 -5.06 -6.53
CA ILE A 88 -11.43 -5.09 -7.73
C ILE A 88 -12.17 -5.70 -8.93
N ALA A 89 -12.95 -6.75 -8.73
CA ALA A 89 -13.74 -7.39 -9.79
C ALA A 89 -14.74 -6.42 -10.46
N ARG A 90 -15.14 -5.35 -9.75
CA ARG A 90 -16.07 -4.33 -10.26
C ARG A 90 -15.38 -3.13 -10.93
N PHE A 91 -14.06 -3.08 -10.98
CA PHE A 91 -13.35 -1.97 -11.62
C PHE A 91 -13.75 -1.77 -13.09
N GLY A 92 -14.04 -2.88 -13.81
CA GLY A 92 -14.53 -2.82 -15.20
C GLY A 92 -15.89 -2.14 -15.39
N GLU A 93 -16.64 -1.91 -14.32
CA GLU A 93 -17.93 -1.21 -14.34
C GLU A 93 -17.78 0.29 -14.12
N VAL A 94 -16.57 0.77 -13.72
CA VAL A 94 -16.33 2.15 -13.29
C VAL A 94 -15.81 3.02 -14.44
N THR A 95 -16.30 4.25 -14.51
CA THR A 95 -15.81 5.30 -15.39
C THR A 95 -15.28 6.48 -14.58
N VAL A 96 -14.02 6.86 -14.80
CA VAL A 96 -13.35 7.97 -14.11
C VAL A 96 -13.10 9.13 -15.06
N LEU A 97 -13.55 10.32 -14.68
CA LEU A 97 -13.24 11.56 -15.38
C LEU A 97 -11.95 12.16 -14.80
N VAL A 98 -10.91 12.34 -15.61
CA VAL A 98 -9.60 12.83 -15.18
C VAL A 98 -9.31 14.18 -15.80
N VAL A 99 -9.13 15.20 -14.95
CA VAL A 99 -8.73 16.55 -15.38
C VAL A 99 -7.40 16.92 -14.76
N GLY A 100 -6.47 17.48 -15.55
CA GLY A 100 -5.20 17.92 -14.99
C GLY A 100 -4.08 18.09 -16.00
N ASP A 101 -2.86 18.17 -15.48
CA ASP A 101 -1.66 18.43 -16.25
C ASP A 101 -1.12 17.12 -16.87
N PHE A 102 -1.21 16.96 -18.18
CA PHE A 102 -0.61 15.84 -18.93
C PHE A 102 0.87 16.12 -19.18
N ILE A 103 1.72 15.15 -18.88
CA ILE A 103 3.18 15.25 -18.99
C ILE A 103 3.68 14.08 -19.84
N LEU A 104 4.66 14.33 -20.72
CA LEU A 104 5.37 13.27 -21.42
C LEU A 104 6.67 12.94 -20.69
N ASP A 105 6.78 11.74 -20.15
CA ASP A 105 8.02 11.22 -19.56
C ASP A 105 8.82 10.48 -20.64
N ARG A 106 10.07 10.92 -20.88
CA ARG A 106 11.00 10.32 -21.84
C ARG A 106 12.18 9.71 -21.11
N PHE A 107 12.43 8.43 -21.33
CA PHE A 107 13.55 7.71 -20.74
C PHE A 107 14.54 7.35 -21.86
N VAL A 108 15.66 8.07 -21.92
CA VAL A 108 16.73 7.84 -22.90
C VAL A 108 17.83 7.04 -22.21
N SER A 109 18.06 5.83 -22.70
CA SER A 109 19.11 4.93 -22.20
C SER A 109 20.31 4.90 -23.13
N GLY A 110 21.50 4.77 -22.57
CA GLY A 110 22.73 4.72 -23.37
C GLY A 110 23.95 4.26 -22.58
N VAL A 111 25.11 4.46 -23.18
CA VAL A 111 26.44 4.20 -22.59
C VAL A 111 27.28 5.45 -22.64
N ILE A 112 28.06 5.67 -21.57
CA ILE A 112 29.07 6.74 -21.53
C ILE A 112 30.44 6.07 -21.64
N GLU A 113 31.15 6.35 -22.75
CA GLU A 113 32.47 5.76 -23.02
C GLU A 113 33.59 6.81 -23.03
N ARG A 114 33.22 8.10 -23.15
CA ARG A 114 34.20 9.20 -23.21
C ARG A 114 33.65 10.50 -22.65
N ILE A 115 34.59 11.39 -22.34
CA ILE A 115 34.31 12.81 -22.08
C ILE A 115 34.38 13.57 -23.41
N SER A 116 33.53 14.59 -23.56
CA SER A 116 33.52 15.45 -24.74
C SER A 116 34.85 16.19 -24.88
N PRO A 117 35.39 16.32 -26.12
CA PRO A 117 36.54 17.21 -26.35
C PRO A 117 36.17 18.69 -26.27
N GLU A 118 34.91 19.06 -26.36
CA GLU A 118 34.42 20.44 -26.36
C GLU A 118 34.21 21.01 -24.95
N ALA A 119 33.94 20.16 -23.97
CA ALA A 119 33.72 20.52 -22.56
C ALA A 119 33.89 19.31 -21.65
N PRO A 120 34.15 19.48 -20.34
CA PRO A 120 34.33 18.36 -19.39
C PRO A 120 32.98 17.71 -19.02
N ILE A 121 32.23 17.27 -20.02
CA ILE A 121 30.94 16.60 -19.88
C ILE A 121 30.97 15.20 -20.50
N PRO A 122 30.23 14.21 -19.93
CA PRO A 122 30.13 12.89 -20.52
C PRO A 122 29.37 12.91 -21.84
N VAL A 123 29.78 12.07 -22.79
CA VAL A 123 29.06 11.84 -24.04
C VAL A 123 28.22 10.58 -23.88
N LEU A 124 26.89 10.73 -23.87
CA LEU A 124 25.95 9.61 -23.84
C LEU A 124 25.67 9.12 -25.26
N HIS A 125 26.09 7.90 -25.57
CA HIS A 125 25.69 7.21 -26.79
C HIS A 125 24.34 6.54 -26.57
N GLY A 126 23.26 7.12 -27.15
CA GLY A 126 21.89 6.60 -27.03
C GLY A 126 21.76 5.18 -27.58
N ARG A 127 21.10 4.32 -26.85
CA ARG A 127 20.79 2.92 -27.20
C ARG A 127 19.30 2.67 -27.37
N GLY A 128 18.46 3.50 -26.74
CA GLY A 128 17.02 3.37 -26.82
C GLY A 128 16.30 4.53 -26.14
N GLU A 129 15.04 4.71 -26.54
CA GLU A 129 14.13 5.67 -25.94
C GLU A 129 12.82 4.94 -25.59
N THR A 130 12.27 5.27 -24.42
CA THR A 130 10.94 4.83 -24.00
C THR A 130 10.14 6.05 -23.60
N LEU A 131 8.90 6.14 -24.10
CA LEU A 131 7.95 7.19 -23.77
C LEU A 131 6.90 6.64 -22.82
N ASN A 132 6.62 7.37 -21.74
CA ASN A 132 5.57 7.06 -20.79
C ASN A 132 4.69 8.30 -20.60
N MET A 133 3.43 8.08 -20.25
CA MET A 133 2.55 9.15 -19.81
C MET A 133 2.83 9.46 -18.33
N GLY A 134 2.98 10.73 -18.00
CA GLY A 134 3.17 11.25 -16.64
C GLY A 134 2.01 12.18 -16.26
N GLY A 135 1.93 12.53 -14.98
CA GLY A 135 0.85 13.36 -14.44
C GLY A 135 -0.52 12.77 -14.67
N ALA A 136 -1.50 13.57 -15.06
CA ALA A 136 -2.86 13.12 -15.38
C ALA A 136 -2.88 11.97 -16.40
N GLY A 137 -1.92 11.94 -17.34
CA GLY A 137 -1.77 10.85 -18.31
C GLY A 137 -1.41 9.52 -17.65
N ASN A 138 -0.59 9.52 -16.60
CA ASN A 138 -0.27 8.32 -15.84
C ASN A 138 -1.45 7.85 -15.00
N VAL A 139 -2.25 8.77 -14.43
CA VAL A 139 -3.52 8.44 -13.76
C VAL A 139 -4.46 7.71 -14.73
N VAL A 140 -4.69 8.26 -15.94
CA VAL A 140 -5.50 7.62 -16.99
C VAL A 140 -4.96 6.23 -17.35
N SER A 141 -3.65 6.13 -17.52
CA SER A 141 -2.98 4.87 -17.87
C SER A 141 -3.19 3.78 -16.81
N ASN A 142 -3.13 4.13 -15.52
CA ASN A 142 -3.38 3.19 -14.42
C ASN A 142 -4.85 2.77 -14.35
N ILE A 143 -5.79 3.71 -14.53
CA ILE A 143 -7.23 3.41 -14.57
C ILE A 143 -7.54 2.36 -15.64
N VAL A 144 -7.07 2.59 -16.86
CA VAL A 144 -7.30 1.66 -17.99
C VAL A 144 -6.59 0.32 -17.77
N SER A 145 -5.38 0.32 -17.25
CA SER A 145 -4.64 -0.91 -16.95
C SER A 145 -5.30 -1.75 -15.84
N LEU A 146 -6.08 -1.12 -14.97
CA LEU A 146 -6.92 -1.77 -13.96
C LEU A 146 -8.31 -2.19 -14.48
N GLY A 147 -8.54 -2.04 -15.80
CA GLY A 147 -9.75 -2.53 -16.49
C GLY A 147 -10.93 -1.57 -16.51
N ALA A 148 -10.77 -0.34 -16.00
CA ALA A 148 -11.82 0.68 -15.94
C ALA A 148 -11.80 1.63 -17.15
N ALA A 149 -12.88 2.37 -17.36
CA ALA A 149 -12.95 3.42 -18.36
C ALA A 149 -12.41 4.75 -17.82
N ALA A 150 -11.67 5.50 -18.64
CA ALA A 150 -11.19 6.83 -18.32
C ALA A 150 -11.59 7.85 -19.37
N ILE A 151 -12.02 9.03 -18.94
CA ILE A 151 -12.34 10.17 -19.81
C ILE A 151 -11.36 11.29 -19.47
N PRO A 152 -10.33 11.55 -20.29
CA PRO A 152 -9.39 12.65 -20.07
C PRO A 152 -9.97 13.98 -20.53
N VAL A 153 -9.78 15.04 -19.73
CA VAL A 153 -10.09 16.42 -20.12
C VAL A 153 -8.91 17.32 -19.75
N SER A 154 -8.31 17.99 -20.74
CA SER A 154 -7.17 18.88 -20.52
C SER A 154 -6.91 19.80 -21.72
N VAL A 155 -5.86 20.64 -21.58
CA VAL A 155 -5.32 21.46 -22.67
C VAL A 155 -3.82 21.16 -22.80
N ILE A 156 -3.40 20.69 -23.97
CA ILE A 156 -2.01 20.34 -24.29
C ILE A 156 -1.51 21.16 -25.50
N GLY A 157 -0.22 21.13 -25.74
CA GLY A 157 0.37 21.75 -26.93
C GLY A 157 0.08 20.96 -28.22
N ALA A 158 -0.03 21.63 -29.32
CA ALA A 158 -0.02 21.02 -30.67
C ALA A 158 1.44 20.82 -31.14
N ASP A 159 2.26 20.23 -30.26
CA ASP A 159 3.68 19.95 -30.42
C ASP A 159 3.96 18.44 -30.46
N HIS A 160 5.24 18.08 -30.56
CA HIS A 160 5.64 16.67 -30.65
C HIS A 160 5.27 15.87 -29.40
N ALA A 161 5.39 16.49 -28.23
CA ALA A 161 5.05 15.84 -26.94
C ALA A 161 3.53 15.63 -26.83
N GLY A 162 2.71 16.63 -27.18
CA GLY A 162 1.26 16.52 -27.22
C GLY A 162 0.77 15.46 -28.20
N ASN A 163 1.34 15.41 -29.41
CA ASN A 163 1.00 14.41 -30.42
C ASN A 163 1.37 12.98 -29.95
N ASN A 164 2.48 12.80 -29.22
CA ASN A 164 2.82 11.51 -28.61
C ASN A 164 1.81 11.11 -27.54
N LEU A 165 1.40 12.03 -26.66
CA LEU A 165 0.37 11.76 -25.64
C LEU A 165 -0.95 11.34 -26.28
N MET A 166 -1.43 12.06 -27.31
CA MET A 166 -2.64 11.71 -28.06
C MET A 166 -2.57 10.29 -28.63
N ARG A 167 -1.45 9.96 -29.30
CA ARG A 167 -1.22 8.63 -29.87
C ARG A 167 -1.22 7.55 -28.77
N MET A 168 -0.49 7.76 -27.67
CA MET A 168 -0.39 6.79 -26.57
C MET A 168 -1.73 6.53 -25.89
N LEU A 169 -2.57 7.55 -25.73
CA LEU A 169 -3.93 7.41 -25.21
C LEU A 169 -4.81 6.62 -26.18
N SER A 170 -4.75 6.93 -27.47
CA SER A 170 -5.50 6.18 -28.49
C SER A 170 -5.06 4.71 -28.57
N GLU A 171 -3.77 4.40 -28.41
CA GLU A 171 -3.23 3.04 -28.39
C GLU A 171 -3.77 2.18 -27.23
N ILE A 172 -4.17 2.81 -26.12
CA ILE A 172 -4.81 2.12 -24.98
C ILE A 172 -6.34 2.21 -25.02
N GLY A 173 -6.91 2.66 -26.13
CA GLY A 173 -8.36 2.70 -26.35
C GLY A 173 -9.09 3.86 -25.65
N VAL A 174 -8.38 4.91 -25.24
CA VAL A 174 -8.96 6.10 -24.59
C VAL A 174 -9.35 7.12 -25.66
N ASP A 175 -10.59 7.60 -25.58
CA ASP A 175 -11.08 8.72 -26.37
C ASP A 175 -10.37 10.02 -25.96
N THR A 176 -9.89 10.76 -26.95
CA THR A 176 -9.09 11.97 -26.73
C THR A 176 -9.84 13.27 -27.06
N ASP A 177 -11.12 13.23 -27.34
CA ASP A 177 -11.93 14.40 -27.71
C ASP A 177 -11.94 15.50 -26.63
N GLY A 178 -11.73 15.13 -25.38
CA GLY A 178 -11.59 16.05 -24.24
C GLY A 178 -10.23 16.73 -24.13
N LEU A 179 -9.24 16.36 -24.96
CA LEU A 179 -7.90 16.96 -24.96
C LEU A 179 -7.79 18.06 -26.02
N LEU A 180 -7.85 19.31 -25.58
CA LEU A 180 -7.74 20.48 -26.47
C LEU A 180 -6.28 20.74 -26.83
N GLN A 181 -5.92 20.65 -28.13
CA GLN A 181 -4.58 20.98 -28.63
C GLN A 181 -4.48 22.47 -28.97
N ARG A 182 -3.36 23.12 -28.55
CA ARG A 182 -3.10 24.55 -28.78
C ARG A 182 -1.72 24.80 -29.35
N GLN A 183 -1.62 25.64 -30.39
CA GLN A 183 -0.36 26.03 -31.02
C GLN A 183 0.52 26.91 -30.14
N ASP A 184 -0.10 27.69 -29.27
CA ASP A 184 0.55 28.68 -28.38
C ASP A 184 0.84 28.13 -26.98
N ARG A 185 0.74 26.83 -26.78
CA ARG A 185 1.04 26.14 -25.52
C ARG A 185 2.08 25.05 -25.75
N MET A 186 3.01 24.93 -24.79
CA MET A 186 3.97 23.83 -24.72
C MET A 186 3.41 22.68 -23.88
N THR A 187 3.48 21.47 -24.39
CA THR A 187 3.21 20.26 -23.61
C THR A 187 4.39 19.98 -22.69
N SER A 188 4.15 19.85 -21.38
CA SER A 188 5.22 19.53 -20.43
C SER A 188 5.88 18.19 -20.76
N SER A 189 7.22 18.16 -20.82
CA SER A 189 7.99 16.93 -21.01
C SER A 189 9.13 16.83 -19.99
N LYS A 190 9.46 15.59 -19.59
CA LYS A 190 10.55 15.29 -18.65
C LYS A 190 11.43 14.20 -19.24
N SER A 191 12.59 14.58 -19.74
CA SER A 191 13.56 13.67 -20.34
C SER A 191 14.61 13.25 -19.33
N ARG A 192 14.68 11.93 -19.04
CA ARG A 192 15.66 11.32 -18.13
C ARG A 192 16.69 10.54 -18.95
N PHE A 193 17.93 10.97 -18.86
CA PHE A 193 19.05 10.33 -19.55
C PHE A 193 19.80 9.42 -18.57
N SER A 194 19.96 8.15 -18.92
CA SER A 194 20.57 7.14 -18.06
C SER A 194 21.66 6.36 -18.77
N ALA A 195 22.77 6.09 -18.06
CA ALA A 195 23.83 5.19 -18.48
C ALA A 195 24.00 4.07 -17.45
N LEU A 196 24.04 2.80 -17.86
CA LEU A 196 24.25 1.64 -16.98
C LEU A 196 23.38 1.68 -15.71
N ASN A 197 22.08 1.99 -15.85
CA ASN A 197 21.10 2.14 -14.78
C ASN A 197 21.28 3.35 -13.84
N GLN A 198 22.22 4.26 -14.13
CA GLN A 198 22.40 5.49 -13.37
C GLN A 198 21.85 6.68 -14.16
N GLN A 199 21.00 7.49 -13.54
CA GLN A 199 20.53 8.73 -14.14
C GLN A 199 21.67 9.76 -14.19
N VAL A 200 21.95 10.28 -15.39
CA VAL A 200 23.05 11.24 -15.65
C VAL A 200 22.52 12.66 -15.72
N LEU A 201 21.35 12.84 -16.33
CA LEU A 201 20.73 14.15 -16.54
C LEU A 201 19.21 14.00 -16.54
N ARG A 202 18.52 15.02 -16.03
CA ARG A 202 17.10 15.26 -16.30
C ARG A 202 16.96 16.60 -16.99
N PHE A 203 16.24 16.60 -18.11
CA PHE A 203 15.94 17.79 -18.89
C PHE A 203 14.42 17.97 -18.93
N ASP A 204 13.93 19.07 -18.36
CA ASP A 204 12.50 19.38 -18.22
C ASP A 204 12.17 20.52 -19.19
N GLU A 205 11.23 20.27 -20.09
CA GLU A 205 10.64 21.27 -21.00
C GLU A 205 9.24 21.54 -20.48
N GLU A 206 9.05 22.67 -19.82
CA GLU A 206 7.79 22.98 -19.16
C GLU A 206 7.56 24.50 -19.06
N GLU A 207 6.31 24.89 -19.21
CA GLU A 207 5.84 26.25 -19.02
C GLU A 207 4.63 26.24 -18.10
N ILE A 208 4.62 27.11 -17.07
CA ILE A 208 3.45 27.30 -16.24
C ILE A 208 2.59 28.36 -16.93
N LYS A 209 1.55 27.90 -17.65
CA LYS A 209 0.66 28.76 -18.38
C LYS A 209 -0.80 28.51 -17.99
N PRO A 210 -1.43 29.43 -17.23
CA PRO A 210 -2.86 29.38 -16.95
C PRO A 210 -3.70 29.32 -18.21
N LEU A 211 -4.93 28.86 -18.09
CA LEU A 211 -5.87 28.83 -19.21
C LEU A 211 -6.37 30.24 -19.53
N SER A 212 -6.40 30.57 -20.82
CA SER A 212 -7.16 31.74 -21.28
C SER A 212 -8.66 31.52 -21.04
N SER A 213 -9.44 32.62 -21.03
CA SER A 213 -10.90 32.52 -20.85
C SER A 213 -11.58 31.59 -21.87
N ALA A 214 -11.08 31.59 -23.12
CA ALA A 214 -11.62 30.72 -24.17
C ALA A 214 -11.26 29.23 -23.96
N GLU A 215 -10.04 28.93 -23.48
CA GLU A 215 -9.62 27.55 -23.13
C GLU A 215 -10.38 27.04 -21.92
N ARG A 216 -10.52 27.90 -20.88
CA ARG A 216 -11.31 27.58 -19.68
C ARG A 216 -12.75 27.22 -20.04
N ALA A 217 -13.43 28.06 -20.84
CA ALA A 217 -14.80 27.79 -21.26
C ALA A 217 -14.91 26.43 -21.98
N LYS A 218 -14.04 26.17 -22.95
CA LYS A 218 -14.04 24.88 -23.67
C LYS A 218 -13.73 23.69 -22.78
N LEU A 219 -12.78 23.82 -21.84
CA LEU A 219 -12.46 22.77 -20.89
C LEU A 219 -13.67 22.44 -20.01
N ILE A 220 -14.38 23.45 -19.52
CA ILE A 220 -15.59 23.31 -18.72
C ILE A 220 -16.71 22.68 -19.54
N ASP A 221 -16.92 23.08 -20.80
CA ASP A 221 -17.91 22.48 -21.70
C ASP A 221 -17.64 20.97 -21.88
N HIS A 222 -16.39 20.57 -22.17
CA HIS A 222 -16.02 19.15 -22.28
C HIS A 222 -16.19 18.39 -20.96
N PHE A 223 -15.83 19.03 -19.83
CA PHE A 223 -16.00 18.47 -18.51
C PHE A 223 -17.47 18.19 -18.19
N GLN A 224 -18.35 19.17 -18.38
CA GLN A 224 -19.77 19.03 -18.12
C GLN A 224 -20.43 17.97 -19.03
N ALA A 225 -20.05 17.92 -20.31
CA ALA A 225 -20.53 16.91 -21.24
C ALA A 225 -20.11 15.47 -20.83
N ALA A 226 -18.96 15.32 -20.17
CA ALA A 226 -18.43 14.04 -19.72
C ALA A 226 -18.95 13.63 -18.32
N LEU A 227 -19.28 14.60 -17.46
CA LEU A 227 -19.58 14.38 -16.03
C LEU A 227 -20.74 13.41 -15.79
N GLY A 228 -21.78 13.44 -16.64
CA GLY A 228 -22.91 12.53 -16.52
C GLY A 228 -22.57 11.05 -16.70
N ARG A 229 -21.46 10.75 -17.42
CA ARG A 229 -20.96 9.39 -17.68
C ARG A 229 -19.96 8.91 -16.64
N ALA A 230 -19.43 9.80 -15.79
CA ALA A 230 -18.42 9.48 -14.80
C ALA A 230 -19.05 9.08 -13.46
N ASP A 231 -18.48 8.12 -12.78
CA ASP A 231 -18.83 7.73 -11.42
C ASP A 231 -18.06 8.57 -10.38
N ILE A 232 -16.83 8.97 -10.72
CA ILE A 232 -15.93 9.74 -9.87
C ILE A 232 -15.03 10.63 -10.73
N VAL A 233 -14.59 11.76 -10.16
CA VAL A 233 -13.69 12.72 -10.81
C VAL A 233 -12.33 12.74 -10.11
N ILE A 234 -11.25 12.81 -10.87
CA ILE A 234 -9.89 13.07 -10.38
C ILE A 234 -9.38 14.37 -10.96
N LEU A 235 -8.92 15.28 -10.09
CA LEU A 235 -8.14 16.46 -10.45
C LEU A 235 -6.66 16.18 -10.14
N SER A 236 -5.84 16.02 -11.18
CA SER A 236 -4.40 15.73 -11.06
C SER A 236 -3.60 16.99 -11.33
N ASP A 237 -3.17 17.67 -10.25
CA ASP A 237 -2.46 18.94 -10.32
C ASP A 237 -0.95 18.76 -10.23
N TYR A 238 -0.24 19.18 -11.28
CA TYR A 238 1.22 19.25 -11.34
C TYR A 238 1.75 20.68 -11.43
N GLY A 239 0.84 21.67 -11.29
CA GLY A 239 1.18 23.09 -11.32
C GLY A 239 1.62 23.60 -12.69
N LYS A 240 1.13 22.99 -13.80
CA LYS A 240 1.47 23.40 -15.17
C LYS A 240 0.42 24.32 -15.81
N GLY A 241 -0.63 24.64 -15.06
CA GLY A 241 -1.56 25.71 -15.43
C GLY A 241 -3.00 25.30 -15.66
N ILE A 242 -3.31 24.02 -15.79
CA ILE A 242 -4.69 23.55 -16.07
C ILE A 242 -5.65 23.87 -14.92
N LEU A 243 -5.22 23.67 -13.68
CA LEU A 243 -6.06 23.83 -12.49
C LEU A 243 -5.83 25.15 -11.71
N LEU A 244 -5.11 26.11 -12.35
CA LEU A 244 -4.86 27.44 -11.77
C LEU A 244 -6.05 28.40 -11.96
N ASP A 245 -5.93 29.56 -11.36
CA ASP A 245 -6.82 30.73 -11.51
C ASP A 245 -8.32 30.41 -11.32
N GLY A 246 -8.61 29.58 -10.29
CA GLY A 246 -9.96 29.23 -9.90
C GLY A 246 -10.62 28.11 -10.71
N VAL A 247 -9.91 27.51 -11.68
CA VAL A 247 -10.45 26.37 -12.48
C VAL A 247 -10.74 25.17 -11.58
N ALA A 248 -9.83 24.81 -10.67
CA ALA A 248 -10.06 23.68 -9.76
C ALA A 248 -11.33 23.89 -8.92
N GLY A 249 -11.50 25.07 -8.31
CA GLY A 249 -12.69 25.37 -7.50
C GLY A 249 -13.99 25.34 -8.31
N GLU A 250 -13.97 25.82 -9.56
CA GLU A 250 -15.13 25.76 -10.46
C GLU A 250 -15.52 24.31 -10.79
N LEU A 251 -14.56 23.45 -11.13
CA LEU A 251 -14.79 22.03 -11.40
C LEU A 251 -15.33 21.30 -10.16
N ILE A 252 -14.79 21.59 -8.98
CA ILE A 252 -15.26 21.02 -7.71
C ILE A 252 -16.70 21.46 -7.42
N ALA A 253 -17.05 22.73 -7.63
CA ALA A 253 -18.42 23.21 -7.46
C ALA A 253 -19.40 22.49 -8.39
N ILE A 254 -19.05 22.31 -9.67
CA ILE A 254 -19.84 21.55 -10.65
C ILE A 254 -20.03 20.08 -10.20
N CYS A 255 -18.98 19.43 -9.66
CA CYS A 255 -19.08 18.07 -9.12
C CYS A 255 -20.03 18.00 -7.94
N ARG A 256 -19.94 18.94 -6.98
CA ARG A 256 -20.81 19.01 -5.80
C ARG A 256 -22.27 19.19 -6.21
N ASP A 257 -22.56 20.10 -7.13
CA ASP A 257 -23.91 20.35 -7.64
C ASP A 257 -24.49 19.09 -8.34
N ALA A 258 -23.63 18.30 -8.98
CA ALA A 258 -24.01 17.04 -9.63
C ALA A 258 -23.99 15.81 -8.68
N GLY A 259 -23.63 15.99 -7.40
CA GLY A 259 -23.48 14.88 -6.44
C GLY A 259 -22.39 13.87 -6.82
N LYS A 260 -21.34 14.30 -7.54
CA LYS A 260 -20.23 13.45 -7.97
C LYS A 260 -19.02 13.62 -7.05
N PRO A 261 -18.46 12.53 -6.50
CA PRO A 261 -17.24 12.62 -5.70
C PRO A 261 -16.07 13.11 -6.55
N VAL A 262 -15.23 13.98 -5.96
CA VAL A 262 -14.04 14.52 -6.60
C VAL A 262 -12.82 14.37 -5.69
N LEU A 263 -11.80 13.70 -6.20
CA LEU A 263 -10.51 13.52 -5.54
C LEU A 263 -9.47 14.42 -6.19
N VAL A 264 -8.58 14.99 -5.39
CA VAL A 264 -7.52 15.87 -5.89
C VAL A 264 -6.15 15.33 -5.48
N ASP A 265 -5.26 15.13 -6.45
CA ASP A 265 -3.82 15.03 -6.21
C ASP A 265 -3.24 16.46 -6.20
N PRO A 266 -2.94 17.01 -5.00
CA PRO A 266 -2.71 18.43 -4.86
C PRO A 266 -1.27 18.85 -5.17
N LYS A 267 -1.09 20.12 -5.58
CA LYS A 267 0.23 20.74 -5.74
C LYS A 267 0.31 22.09 -5.07
N GLY A 268 1.49 22.37 -4.46
CA GLY A 268 1.75 23.66 -3.82
C GLY A 268 1.24 23.73 -2.38
N ARG A 269 1.09 24.95 -1.88
CA ARG A 269 0.74 25.23 -0.48
C ARG A 269 -0.69 25.71 -0.30
N ASP A 270 -1.26 26.25 -1.34
CA ASP A 270 -2.60 26.84 -1.33
C ASP A 270 -3.66 25.78 -1.61
N TYR A 271 -4.23 25.23 -0.54
CA TYR A 271 -5.30 24.25 -0.63
C TYR A 271 -6.71 24.86 -0.68
N ALA A 272 -6.82 26.17 -0.47
CA ALA A 272 -8.10 26.89 -0.62
C ALA A 272 -8.68 26.74 -2.03
N ARG A 273 -7.83 26.58 -3.05
CA ARG A 273 -8.27 26.33 -4.44
C ARG A 273 -8.95 24.99 -4.67
N TYR A 274 -8.82 24.05 -3.71
CA TYR A 274 -9.47 22.73 -3.75
C TYR A 274 -10.62 22.62 -2.76
N ALA A 275 -11.01 23.71 -2.09
CA ALA A 275 -12.04 23.71 -1.07
C ALA A 275 -13.33 23.05 -1.57
N GLY A 276 -13.93 22.21 -0.72
CA GLY A 276 -15.13 21.45 -1.02
C GLY A 276 -14.90 20.18 -1.85
N ALA A 277 -13.65 19.79 -2.14
CA ALA A 277 -13.38 18.46 -2.72
C ALA A 277 -13.75 17.36 -1.72
N THR A 278 -14.15 16.19 -2.23
CA THR A 278 -14.40 15.00 -1.38
C THR A 278 -13.14 14.63 -0.62
N ALA A 279 -12.00 14.53 -1.31
CA ALA A 279 -10.74 14.30 -0.64
C ALA A 279 -9.54 14.83 -1.43
N VAL A 280 -8.43 15.01 -0.71
CA VAL A 280 -7.11 15.32 -1.26
C VAL A 280 -6.10 14.24 -0.86
N THR A 281 -5.08 13.98 -1.74
CA THR A 281 -4.11 12.89 -1.56
C THR A 281 -2.67 13.38 -1.40
N PRO A 282 -2.36 14.31 -0.47
CA PRO A 282 -1.02 14.83 -0.30
C PRO A 282 -0.03 13.77 0.18
N ASN A 283 1.23 13.90 -0.21
CA ASN A 283 2.28 13.23 0.52
C ASN A 283 2.63 14.01 1.81
N ARG A 284 3.40 13.36 2.72
CA ARG A 284 3.76 13.96 4.01
C ARG A 284 4.43 15.35 3.88
N LYS A 285 5.24 15.56 2.84
CA LYS A 285 5.91 16.84 2.61
C LYS A 285 4.90 17.90 2.17
N GLU A 286 4.05 17.58 1.21
CA GLU A 286 2.98 18.45 0.71
C GLU A 286 1.99 18.82 1.82
N LEU A 287 1.61 17.85 2.66
CA LEU A 287 0.78 18.10 3.83
C LEU A 287 1.43 19.10 4.79
N GLY A 288 2.73 18.94 5.08
CA GLY A 288 3.48 19.85 5.94
C GLY A 288 3.64 21.24 5.33
N GLU A 289 3.83 21.35 4.02
CA GLU A 289 3.92 22.61 3.28
C GLU A 289 2.58 23.36 3.29
N ALA A 290 1.45 22.64 3.15
CA ALA A 290 0.11 23.21 3.19
C ALA A 290 -0.21 23.84 4.56
N VAL A 291 0.10 23.15 5.66
CA VAL A 291 -0.13 23.70 7.02
C VAL A 291 1.01 24.59 7.52
N GLY A 292 2.03 24.86 6.73
CA GLY A 292 3.16 25.72 7.08
C GLY A 292 4.05 25.21 8.20
N ARG A 293 4.01 23.89 8.54
CA ARG A 293 4.82 23.27 9.59
C ARG A 293 5.35 21.90 9.16
N LYS A 294 6.45 21.44 9.78
CA LYS A 294 6.97 20.10 9.52
C LYS A 294 6.07 19.04 10.15
N VAL A 295 5.88 17.94 9.44
CA VAL A 295 5.06 16.79 9.83
C VAL A 295 5.91 15.53 9.76
N PHE A 296 6.13 14.84 10.88
CA PHE A 296 7.02 13.66 10.97
C PHE A 296 6.30 12.41 11.48
N GLY A 297 5.51 12.55 12.54
CA GLY A 297 4.83 11.46 13.24
C GLY A 297 3.38 11.29 12.81
N ASP A 298 2.79 10.18 13.22
CA ASP A 298 1.40 9.84 12.87
C ASP A 298 0.41 10.83 13.49
N ASP A 299 0.62 11.25 14.74
CA ASP A 299 -0.21 12.26 15.42
C ASP A 299 -0.14 13.62 14.73
N GLU A 300 1.05 14.01 14.24
CA GLU A 300 1.25 15.27 13.52
C GLU A 300 0.56 15.24 12.15
N ILE A 301 0.53 14.07 11.48
CA ILE A 301 -0.22 13.87 10.23
C ILE A 301 -1.71 14.04 10.48
N VAL A 302 -2.24 13.41 11.52
CA VAL A 302 -3.66 13.50 11.88
C VAL A 302 -4.04 14.95 12.21
N ALA A 303 -3.23 15.63 13.01
CA ALA A 303 -3.48 17.04 13.37
C ALA A 303 -3.46 17.94 12.12
N ALA A 304 -2.44 17.80 11.25
CA ALA A 304 -2.32 18.60 10.04
C ALA A 304 -3.47 18.34 9.05
N ALA A 305 -3.86 17.06 8.90
CA ALA A 305 -4.99 16.71 8.04
C ALA A 305 -6.31 17.29 8.57
N ARG A 306 -6.56 17.21 9.87
CA ARG A 306 -7.77 17.80 10.48
C ARG A 306 -7.83 19.32 10.37
N ASP A 307 -6.68 20.00 10.49
CA ASP A 307 -6.63 21.44 10.26
C ASP A 307 -7.10 21.80 8.85
N LEU A 308 -6.59 21.09 7.81
CA LEU A 308 -6.98 21.33 6.42
C LEU A 308 -8.43 20.90 6.12
N ILE A 309 -8.92 19.83 6.73
CA ILE A 309 -10.33 19.39 6.62
C ILE A 309 -11.26 20.51 7.15
N ALA A 310 -10.96 21.04 8.33
CA ALA A 310 -11.76 22.09 8.94
C ALA A 310 -11.67 23.42 8.19
N GLU A 311 -10.52 23.75 7.59
CA GLU A 311 -10.30 25.00 6.88
C GLU A 311 -10.93 25.01 5.47
N HIS A 312 -10.95 23.85 4.79
CA HIS A 312 -11.29 23.78 3.36
C HIS A 312 -12.49 22.88 3.03
N ASP A 313 -13.24 22.40 4.03
CA ASP A 313 -14.45 21.56 3.83
C ASP A 313 -14.18 20.29 3.03
N PHE A 314 -13.08 19.58 3.34
CA PHE A 314 -12.83 18.24 2.81
C PHE A 314 -13.57 17.20 3.66
N GLU A 315 -14.07 16.11 3.06
CA GLU A 315 -14.67 15.02 3.82
C GLU A 315 -13.58 14.20 4.53
N PHE A 316 -12.45 13.98 3.87
CA PHE A 316 -11.29 13.29 4.42
C PHE A 316 -10.00 13.58 3.63
N ILE A 317 -8.86 13.22 4.21
CA ILE A 317 -7.53 13.31 3.57
C ILE A 317 -6.87 11.93 3.56
N VAL A 318 -6.25 11.58 2.43
CA VAL A 318 -5.42 10.38 2.28
C VAL A 318 -3.95 10.82 2.19
N ALA A 319 -3.27 10.87 3.33
CA ALA A 319 -1.86 11.28 3.37
C ALA A 319 -0.93 10.08 3.10
N THR A 320 -0.13 10.15 2.03
CA THR A 320 0.88 9.11 1.73
C THR A 320 2.13 9.34 2.58
N ARG A 321 2.70 8.24 3.16
CA ARG A 321 3.80 8.25 4.12
C ARG A 321 5.05 7.52 3.64
N SER A 322 5.23 7.40 2.34
CA SER A 322 6.31 6.65 1.70
C SER A 322 6.36 5.20 2.18
N GLU A 323 7.51 4.74 2.71
CA GLU A 323 7.72 3.38 3.24
C GLU A 323 6.81 3.01 4.43
N LYS A 324 6.17 3.99 5.07
CA LYS A 324 5.24 3.76 6.18
C LYS A 324 3.79 3.55 5.75
N GLY A 325 3.52 3.60 4.44
CA GLY A 325 2.18 3.41 3.89
C GLY A 325 1.36 4.69 3.80
N MET A 326 0.11 4.71 4.28
CA MET A 326 -0.76 5.88 4.19
C MET A 326 -1.66 6.05 5.42
N SER A 327 -2.19 7.26 5.59
CA SER A 327 -3.17 7.60 6.62
C SER A 327 -4.42 8.14 5.98
N VAL A 328 -5.57 7.59 6.33
CA VAL A 328 -6.90 8.13 6.00
C VAL A 328 -7.41 8.86 7.23
N VAL A 329 -7.66 10.15 7.10
CA VAL A 329 -8.06 11.01 8.21
C VAL A 329 -9.33 11.75 7.85
N SER A 330 -10.35 11.68 8.71
CA SER A 330 -11.55 12.53 8.68
C SER A 330 -11.62 13.38 9.94
N ALA A 331 -12.67 14.17 10.07
CA ALA A 331 -12.90 14.95 11.28
C ALA A 331 -12.96 14.07 12.53
N GLU A 332 -13.64 12.91 12.43
CA GLU A 332 -13.92 12.03 13.57
C GLU A 332 -12.91 10.90 13.74
N ASP A 333 -12.38 10.36 12.63
CA ASP A 333 -11.60 9.12 12.63
C ASP A 333 -10.25 9.28 11.91
N ALA A 334 -9.28 8.44 12.27
CA ALA A 334 -8.00 8.34 11.61
C ALA A 334 -7.54 6.89 11.56
N ARG A 335 -7.14 6.42 10.37
CA ARG A 335 -6.63 5.07 10.14
C ARG A 335 -5.27 5.11 9.47
N HIS A 336 -4.34 4.34 10.02
CA HIS A 336 -3.00 4.18 9.47
C HIS A 336 -2.87 2.80 8.84
N ILE A 337 -2.52 2.77 7.56
CA ILE A 337 -2.33 1.55 6.78
C ILE A 337 -0.85 1.42 6.49
N SER A 338 -0.23 0.36 7.03
CA SER A 338 1.21 0.11 6.82
C SER A 338 1.48 -0.48 5.45
N THR A 339 2.61 -0.11 4.82
CA THR A 339 3.05 -0.76 3.58
C THR A 339 3.94 -1.97 3.88
N GLN A 340 3.91 -2.95 2.98
CA GLN A 340 4.81 -4.11 2.98
C GLN A 340 5.77 -4.07 1.79
N ALA A 341 6.08 -2.89 1.25
CA ALA A 341 7.05 -2.77 0.16
C ALA A 341 8.40 -3.38 0.58
N ARG A 342 8.89 -4.36 -0.18
CA ARG A 342 10.12 -5.10 0.14
C ARG A 342 11.37 -4.47 -0.46
N GLU A 343 11.27 -3.94 -1.68
CA GLU A 343 12.35 -3.26 -2.38
C GLU A 343 11.76 -2.08 -3.15
N VAL A 344 12.26 -0.88 -2.89
CA VAL A 344 11.88 0.33 -3.62
C VAL A 344 12.90 0.53 -4.74
N PHE A 345 12.44 0.47 -5.99
CA PHE A 345 13.27 0.70 -7.16
C PHE A 345 13.12 2.13 -7.68
N ASP A 346 11.88 2.59 -7.88
CA ASP A 346 11.57 3.93 -8.35
C ASP A 346 10.21 4.37 -7.78
N VAL A 347 10.15 5.57 -7.22
CA VAL A 347 8.92 6.13 -6.63
C VAL A 347 8.12 6.99 -7.62
N SER A 348 8.61 7.13 -8.87
CA SER A 348 7.97 7.95 -9.89
C SER A 348 6.60 7.40 -10.27
N GLY A 349 5.56 8.23 -10.18
CA GLY A 349 4.19 7.85 -10.53
C GLY A 349 3.45 7.00 -9.49
N ALA A 350 4.05 6.78 -8.30
CA ALA A 350 3.37 6.06 -7.22
C ALA A 350 2.12 6.81 -6.73
N GLY A 351 2.17 8.15 -6.62
CA GLY A 351 1.02 8.99 -6.29
C GLY A 351 -0.13 8.83 -7.28
N ASP A 352 0.19 8.88 -8.59
CA ASP A 352 -0.80 8.68 -9.66
C ASP A 352 -1.50 7.32 -9.56
N THR A 353 -0.73 6.26 -9.27
CA THR A 353 -1.28 4.90 -9.07
C THR A 353 -2.15 4.81 -7.82
N VAL A 354 -1.73 5.48 -6.73
CA VAL A 354 -2.48 5.53 -5.48
C VAL A 354 -3.82 6.22 -5.70
N ILE A 355 -3.85 7.43 -6.28
CA ILE A 355 -5.12 8.14 -6.49
C ILE A 355 -6.03 7.41 -7.49
N ALA A 356 -5.49 6.83 -8.56
CA ALA A 356 -6.24 6.05 -9.53
C ALA A 356 -6.92 4.84 -8.89
N SER A 357 -6.16 4.00 -8.17
CA SER A 357 -6.70 2.80 -7.53
C SER A 357 -7.62 3.12 -6.34
N PHE A 358 -7.37 4.23 -5.62
CA PHE A 358 -8.24 4.71 -4.57
C PHE A 358 -9.61 5.17 -5.12
N ALA A 359 -9.59 5.98 -6.18
CA ALA A 359 -10.80 6.43 -6.86
C ALA A 359 -11.63 5.27 -7.40
N LEU A 360 -10.99 4.32 -8.09
CA LEU A 360 -11.65 3.11 -8.59
C LEU A 360 -12.32 2.31 -7.46
N SER A 361 -11.63 2.17 -6.33
CA SER A 361 -12.15 1.42 -5.18
C SER A 361 -13.38 2.10 -4.57
N LEU A 362 -13.36 3.42 -4.40
CA LEU A 362 -14.52 4.19 -3.92
C LEU A 362 -15.71 4.06 -4.88
N ALA A 363 -15.47 4.28 -6.18
CA ALA A 363 -16.53 4.19 -7.19
C ALA A 363 -17.11 2.77 -7.32
N ALA A 364 -16.29 1.73 -7.08
CA ALA A 364 -16.73 0.33 -7.01
C ALA A 364 -17.48 0.00 -5.71
N GLY A 365 -17.64 0.95 -4.78
CA GLY A 365 -18.45 0.82 -3.57
C GLY A 365 -17.68 0.42 -2.31
N ALA A 366 -16.35 0.47 -2.31
CA ALA A 366 -15.56 0.30 -1.10
C ALA A 366 -15.68 1.53 -0.17
N ASP A 367 -15.63 1.31 1.13
CA ASP A 367 -15.39 2.42 2.06
C ASP A 367 -13.96 2.97 1.95
N ARG A 368 -13.72 4.13 2.55
CA ARG A 368 -12.42 4.84 2.47
C ARG A 368 -11.23 4.03 3.01
N VAL A 369 -11.45 3.12 3.97
CA VAL A 369 -10.37 2.30 4.55
C VAL A 369 -10.01 1.16 3.61
N HIS A 370 -11.01 0.44 3.07
CA HIS A 370 -10.79 -0.61 2.07
C HIS A 370 -10.16 -0.04 0.79
N ALA A 371 -10.64 1.13 0.33
CA ALA A 371 -10.05 1.83 -0.80
C ALA A 371 -8.56 2.16 -0.57
N ALA A 372 -8.21 2.61 0.65
CA ALA A 372 -6.83 2.91 1.00
C ALA A 372 -5.95 1.64 1.11
N VAL A 373 -6.49 0.52 1.58
CA VAL A 373 -5.76 -0.77 1.58
C VAL A 373 -5.42 -1.20 0.15
N ILE A 374 -6.38 -1.11 -0.77
CA ILE A 374 -6.17 -1.44 -2.19
C ILE A 374 -5.14 -0.48 -2.80
N ALA A 375 -5.28 0.83 -2.57
CA ALA A 375 -4.38 1.85 -3.09
C ALA A 375 -2.94 1.72 -2.53
N ASN A 376 -2.80 1.36 -1.25
CA ASN A 376 -1.50 1.10 -0.63
C ASN A 376 -0.80 -0.12 -1.24
N ALA A 377 -1.55 -1.19 -1.51
CA ALA A 377 -1.02 -2.36 -2.21
C ALA A 377 -0.61 -2.02 -3.65
N ALA A 378 -1.42 -1.23 -4.37
CA ALA A 378 -1.14 -0.74 -5.71
C ALA A 378 0.16 0.09 -5.75
N GLY A 379 0.31 1.07 -4.85
CA GLY A 379 1.54 1.85 -4.68
C GLY A 379 2.75 0.96 -4.39
N GLY A 380 2.60 -0.04 -3.51
CA GLY A 380 3.65 -1.00 -3.18
C GLY A 380 4.13 -1.86 -4.35
N VAL A 381 3.27 -2.15 -5.34
CA VAL A 381 3.68 -2.86 -6.57
C VAL A 381 4.49 -1.97 -7.50
N VAL A 382 4.01 -0.74 -7.75
CA VAL A 382 4.65 0.13 -8.76
C VAL A 382 5.99 0.68 -8.32
N VAL A 383 6.24 0.91 -7.02
CA VAL A 383 7.56 1.34 -6.54
C VAL A 383 8.65 0.27 -6.72
N GLY A 384 8.29 -0.98 -6.93
CA GLY A 384 9.19 -2.08 -7.31
C GLY A 384 9.52 -2.14 -8.81
N LYS A 385 8.92 -1.27 -9.64
CA LYS A 385 9.12 -1.21 -11.09
C LYS A 385 9.95 0.01 -11.48
N ARG A 386 10.43 0.07 -12.73
CA ARG A 386 11.18 1.23 -13.25
C ARG A 386 10.26 2.25 -13.89
N GLY A 387 10.50 3.53 -13.62
CA GLY A 387 9.78 4.66 -14.20
C GLY A 387 8.30 4.71 -13.83
N THR A 388 7.51 5.44 -14.60
CA THR A 388 6.05 5.50 -14.46
C THR A 388 5.44 4.20 -15.01
N ALA A 389 5.46 3.15 -14.17
CA ALA A 389 4.99 1.82 -14.54
C ALA A 389 3.49 1.67 -14.30
N ARG A 390 2.83 0.89 -15.18
CA ARG A 390 1.41 0.53 -15.04
C ARG A 390 1.23 -0.66 -14.12
N LEU A 391 0.08 -0.70 -13.47
CA LEU A 391 -0.37 -1.81 -12.63
C LEU A 391 -1.57 -2.49 -13.29
N ASN A 392 -1.57 -3.82 -13.39
CA ASN A 392 -2.73 -4.57 -13.83
C ASN A 392 -3.47 -5.25 -12.65
N VAL A 393 -4.66 -5.79 -12.94
CA VAL A 393 -5.54 -6.43 -11.94
C VAL A 393 -4.88 -7.64 -11.30
N GLU A 394 -4.14 -8.45 -12.08
CA GLU A 394 -3.48 -9.66 -11.59
C GLU A 394 -2.35 -9.32 -10.62
N GLU A 395 -1.56 -8.29 -10.93
CA GLU A 395 -0.48 -7.81 -10.05
C GLU A 395 -1.03 -7.24 -8.75
N LEU A 396 -2.12 -6.46 -8.82
CA LEU A 396 -2.81 -5.90 -7.65
C LEU A 396 -3.40 -6.99 -6.78
N SER A 397 -4.14 -7.94 -7.37
CA SER A 397 -4.73 -9.07 -6.67
C SER A 397 -3.65 -9.94 -6.01
N GLY A 398 -2.55 -10.21 -6.73
CA GLY A 398 -1.40 -10.92 -6.20
C GLY A 398 -0.69 -10.18 -5.06
N ALA A 399 -0.63 -8.84 -5.08
CA ALA A 399 -0.07 -8.03 -4.01
C ALA A 399 -0.96 -8.06 -2.77
N LEU A 400 -2.27 -7.91 -2.93
CA LEU A 400 -3.24 -8.03 -1.84
C LEU A 400 -3.22 -9.42 -1.21
N PHE A 401 -3.16 -10.47 -2.02
CA PHE A 401 -3.01 -11.83 -1.53
C PHE A 401 -1.72 -12.01 -0.71
N ARG A 402 -0.60 -11.43 -1.15
CA ARG A 402 0.68 -11.46 -0.41
C ARG A 402 0.71 -10.58 0.83
N SER A 403 0.09 -9.39 0.79
CA SER A 403 0.07 -8.46 1.93
C SER A 403 -0.91 -8.86 3.02
N HIS A 404 -1.91 -9.65 2.68
CA HIS A 404 -2.85 -10.25 3.61
C HIS A 404 -2.60 -11.78 3.74
N GLY A 405 -1.58 -12.28 3.08
CA GLY A 405 -1.31 -13.71 2.86
C GLY A 405 -0.62 -14.41 4.02
N PRO A 406 0.39 -14.13 4.76
CA PRO A 406 0.84 -14.97 5.90
C PRO A 406 0.32 -14.55 7.26
N THR A 407 -0.09 -13.28 7.45
CA THR A 407 -0.74 -12.84 8.70
C THR A 407 -2.26 -13.08 8.69
N ALA A 408 -2.90 -13.10 7.52
CA ALA A 408 -4.30 -13.51 7.38
C ALA A 408 -4.51 -15.01 7.61
N HIS A 409 -3.46 -15.82 7.45
CA HIS A 409 -3.53 -17.25 7.79
C HIS A 409 -3.47 -17.50 9.30
N THR A 410 -2.95 -16.56 10.11
CA THR A 410 -3.11 -16.65 11.57
C THR A 410 -4.55 -16.38 12.01
N ASP A 411 -5.30 -15.54 11.27
CA ASP A 411 -6.74 -15.33 11.50
C ASP A 411 -7.60 -16.54 11.09
N ALA A 412 -7.10 -17.38 10.19
CA ALA A 412 -7.69 -18.67 9.88
C ALA A 412 -7.32 -19.77 10.88
N ILE A 413 -6.36 -19.53 11.79
CA ILE A 413 -6.04 -20.42 12.92
C ILE A 413 -6.90 -20.00 14.11
N LEU A 414 -7.94 -20.77 14.38
CA LEU A 414 -8.96 -20.44 15.35
C LEU A 414 -8.91 -21.37 16.57
N ASP A 415 -9.40 -20.89 17.71
CA ASP A 415 -9.84 -21.77 18.77
C ASP A 415 -11.20 -22.43 18.41
N ALA A 416 -11.56 -23.49 19.11
CA ALA A 416 -12.79 -24.25 18.82
C ALA A 416 -14.06 -23.40 18.92
N ASN A 417 -14.12 -22.43 19.85
CA ASN A 417 -15.29 -21.57 20.04
C ASN A 417 -15.42 -20.54 18.92
N ALA A 418 -14.30 -19.95 18.49
CA ALA A 418 -14.29 -19.02 17.35
C ALA A 418 -14.68 -19.74 16.06
N ALA A 419 -14.16 -20.94 15.84
CA ALA A 419 -14.52 -21.77 14.69
C ALA A 419 -16.00 -22.15 14.70
N ALA A 420 -16.57 -22.50 15.85
CA ALA A 420 -17.98 -22.83 15.97
C ALA A 420 -18.88 -21.64 15.61
N ARG A 421 -18.55 -20.42 16.08
CA ARG A 421 -19.29 -19.20 15.69
C ARG A 421 -19.18 -18.93 14.18
N MET A 422 -18.00 -19.11 13.60
CA MET A 422 -17.78 -18.90 12.18
C MET A 422 -18.55 -19.92 11.34
N VAL A 423 -18.53 -21.20 11.71
CA VAL A 423 -19.30 -22.26 11.04
C VAL A 423 -20.80 -21.98 11.12
N ALA A 424 -21.29 -21.52 12.26
CA ALA A 424 -22.70 -21.13 12.41
C ALA A 424 -23.08 -19.99 11.45
N ALA A 425 -22.25 -18.95 11.35
CA ALA A 425 -22.47 -17.84 10.43
C ALA A 425 -22.48 -18.30 8.95
N TRP A 426 -21.57 -19.16 8.54
CA TRP A 426 -21.55 -19.73 7.18
C TRP A 426 -22.82 -20.54 6.87
N LYS A 427 -23.33 -21.29 7.85
CA LYS A 427 -24.58 -22.04 7.70
C LYS A 427 -25.81 -21.14 7.61
N GLU A 428 -25.84 -20.04 8.36
CA GLU A 428 -26.88 -19.01 8.26
C GLU A 428 -26.88 -18.34 6.87
N GLU A 429 -25.72 -18.23 6.22
CA GLU A 429 -25.56 -17.77 4.83
C GLU A 429 -25.94 -18.84 3.80
N GLY A 430 -26.30 -20.04 4.21
CA GLY A 430 -26.67 -21.16 3.34
C GLY A 430 -25.48 -21.90 2.74
N LEU A 431 -24.26 -21.70 3.27
CA LEU A 431 -23.04 -22.37 2.81
C LEU A 431 -22.88 -23.76 3.44
N THR A 432 -22.43 -24.72 2.65
CA THR A 432 -22.10 -26.08 3.14
C THR A 432 -20.69 -26.12 3.73
N VAL A 433 -20.56 -26.62 4.95
CA VAL A 433 -19.29 -26.70 5.68
C VAL A 433 -18.74 -28.12 5.72
N GLY A 434 -17.54 -28.31 5.18
CA GLY A 434 -16.76 -29.53 5.25
C GLY A 434 -15.79 -29.51 6.43
N PHE A 435 -15.50 -30.69 6.97
CA PHE A 435 -14.46 -30.91 7.98
C PHE A 435 -13.56 -32.08 7.61
N THR A 436 -12.26 -31.90 7.81
CA THR A 436 -11.28 -33.00 7.79
C THR A 436 -10.27 -32.78 8.91
N ASN A 437 -9.52 -33.81 9.32
CA ASN A 437 -8.49 -33.66 10.33
C ASN A 437 -7.29 -34.58 10.12
N GLY A 438 -6.16 -34.21 10.72
CA GLY A 438 -4.94 -35.00 10.70
C GLY A 438 -3.75 -34.35 11.40
N CYS A 439 -2.64 -35.08 11.45
CA CYS A 439 -1.38 -34.60 12.04
C CYS A 439 -0.64 -33.62 11.12
N PHE A 440 -0.68 -33.83 9.83
CA PHE A 440 -0.03 -33.00 8.78
C PHE A 440 1.41 -32.58 9.14
N ASP A 441 2.20 -33.53 9.63
CA ASP A 441 3.53 -33.28 10.17
C ASP A 441 4.51 -32.76 9.11
N ILE A 442 4.62 -33.49 7.97
CA ILE A 442 5.32 -33.02 6.79
C ILE A 442 4.33 -33.05 5.64
N LEU A 443 4.05 -31.88 5.06
CA LEU A 443 3.16 -31.79 3.90
C LEU A 443 3.77 -32.43 2.67
N HIS A 444 2.93 -33.15 1.94
CA HIS A 444 3.25 -33.75 0.64
C HIS A 444 2.03 -33.72 -0.29
N ALA A 445 2.24 -34.03 -1.57
CA ALA A 445 1.19 -33.95 -2.60
C ALA A 445 -0.08 -34.75 -2.23
N GLY A 446 0.04 -35.86 -1.49
CA GLY A 446 -1.11 -36.62 -1.01
C GLY A 446 -2.02 -35.82 -0.05
N HIS A 447 -1.45 -35.00 0.84
CA HIS A 447 -2.21 -34.11 1.69
C HIS A 447 -2.92 -33.01 0.89
N VAL A 448 -2.21 -32.39 -0.07
CA VAL A 448 -2.79 -31.34 -0.94
C VAL A 448 -3.95 -31.91 -1.76
N SER A 449 -3.80 -33.10 -2.31
CA SER A 449 -4.86 -33.78 -3.07
C SER A 449 -6.09 -34.09 -2.20
N LEU A 450 -5.89 -34.58 -0.96
CA LEU A 450 -6.96 -34.82 -0.01
C LEU A 450 -7.72 -33.52 0.31
N LEU A 451 -7.01 -32.45 0.62
CA LEU A 451 -7.61 -31.16 0.96
C LEU A 451 -8.36 -30.52 -0.23
N HIS A 452 -7.81 -30.65 -1.43
CA HIS A 452 -8.48 -30.20 -2.65
C HIS A 452 -9.77 -31.00 -2.92
N ALA A 453 -9.72 -32.32 -2.79
CA ALA A 453 -10.89 -33.18 -2.94
C ALA A 453 -11.94 -32.91 -1.85
N ALA A 454 -11.52 -32.65 -0.60
CA ALA A 454 -12.43 -32.26 0.47
C ALA A 454 -13.12 -30.93 0.16
N ARG A 455 -12.38 -29.93 -0.29
CA ARG A 455 -12.91 -28.60 -0.63
C ARG A 455 -13.89 -28.63 -1.80
N SER A 456 -13.70 -29.53 -2.75
CA SER A 456 -14.62 -29.72 -3.88
C SER A 456 -16.00 -30.27 -3.47
N GLN A 457 -16.15 -30.78 -2.25
CA GLN A 457 -17.41 -31.31 -1.72
C GLN A 457 -18.24 -30.28 -0.94
N CYS A 458 -17.66 -29.11 -0.62
CA CYS A 458 -18.25 -28.10 0.27
C CYS A 458 -17.91 -26.67 -0.17
N ASP A 459 -18.63 -25.69 0.37
CA ASP A 459 -18.37 -24.26 0.13
C ASP A 459 -17.30 -23.70 1.07
N ARG A 460 -17.11 -24.31 2.25
CA ARG A 460 -16.08 -23.96 3.24
C ARG A 460 -15.48 -25.21 3.87
N LEU A 461 -14.15 -25.24 4.01
CA LEU A 461 -13.44 -26.39 4.60
C LEU A 461 -12.73 -25.97 5.89
N VAL A 462 -13.14 -26.58 7.00
CA VAL A 462 -12.46 -26.49 8.30
C VAL A 462 -11.53 -27.68 8.47
N LEU A 463 -10.28 -27.42 8.86
CA LEU A 463 -9.27 -28.45 9.10
C LEU A 463 -8.94 -28.54 10.60
N GLY A 464 -9.19 -29.69 11.20
CA GLY A 464 -8.73 -30.04 12.55
C GLY A 464 -7.27 -30.51 12.51
N LEU A 465 -6.39 -29.80 13.24
CA LEU A 465 -4.96 -30.12 13.34
C LEU A 465 -4.63 -30.68 14.74
N ASN A 466 -4.09 -31.87 14.81
CA ASN A 466 -3.61 -32.43 16.06
C ASN A 466 -2.47 -31.58 16.65
N SER A 467 -2.55 -31.22 17.94
CA SER A 467 -1.48 -30.54 18.68
C SER A 467 -0.18 -31.37 18.69
N ASP A 468 0.93 -30.75 19.06
CA ASP A 468 2.22 -31.47 19.18
C ASP A 468 2.15 -32.60 20.20
N ASP A 469 1.45 -32.41 21.30
CA ASP A 469 1.27 -33.42 22.33
C ASP A 469 0.40 -34.59 21.84
N SER A 470 -0.68 -34.31 21.12
CA SER A 470 -1.51 -35.33 20.51
C SER A 470 -0.71 -36.15 19.48
N VAL A 471 0.09 -35.47 18.61
CA VAL A 471 0.94 -36.17 17.64
C VAL A 471 2.00 -37.05 18.32
N ARG A 472 2.63 -36.60 19.42
CA ARG A 472 3.58 -37.40 20.20
C ARG A 472 2.95 -38.67 20.76
N ARG A 473 1.73 -38.56 21.28
CA ARG A 473 0.98 -39.74 21.78
C ARG A 473 0.64 -40.72 20.65
N LEU A 474 0.22 -40.21 19.50
CA LEU A 474 -0.23 -41.01 18.36
C LEU A 474 0.91 -41.62 17.52
N LYS A 475 2.05 -40.91 17.37
CA LYS A 475 3.14 -41.28 16.42
C LYS A 475 4.50 -41.48 17.09
N GLY A 476 4.61 -41.31 18.41
CA GLY A 476 5.84 -41.51 19.20
C GLY A 476 6.66 -40.23 19.44
N PRO A 477 7.67 -40.31 20.34
CA PRO A 477 8.39 -39.15 20.88
C PRO A 477 9.24 -38.37 19.84
N GLY A 478 9.52 -38.95 18.68
CA GLY A 478 10.24 -38.29 17.59
C GLY A 478 9.35 -37.51 16.60
N ARG A 479 8.07 -37.34 16.93
CA ARG A 479 7.07 -36.65 16.11
C ARG A 479 6.28 -35.63 16.95
N PRO A 480 5.80 -34.50 16.40
CA PRO A 480 5.99 -34.12 14.99
C PRO A 480 7.40 -33.56 14.72
N VAL A 481 7.79 -33.47 13.44
CA VAL A 481 9.04 -32.82 13.00
C VAL A 481 8.90 -31.30 13.06
N ASN A 482 7.75 -30.79 12.58
CA ASN A 482 7.40 -29.38 12.63
C ASN A 482 6.43 -29.13 13.79
N ASN A 483 6.62 -28.05 14.54
CA ASN A 483 5.71 -27.69 15.63
C ASN A 483 4.31 -27.33 15.11
N GLN A 484 3.30 -27.37 16.00
CA GLN A 484 1.89 -27.15 15.64
C GLN A 484 1.63 -25.78 15.02
N HIS A 485 2.38 -24.73 15.43
CA HIS A 485 2.21 -23.38 14.89
C HIS A 485 2.65 -23.33 13.41
N ASP A 486 3.83 -23.86 13.10
CA ASP A 486 4.34 -23.90 11.72
C ASP A 486 3.45 -24.77 10.83
N ARG A 487 2.98 -25.91 11.34
CA ARG A 487 2.04 -26.79 10.62
C ARG A 487 0.72 -26.07 10.33
N ALA A 488 0.17 -25.37 11.33
CA ALA A 488 -1.07 -24.59 11.18
C ALA A 488 -0.90 -23.47 10.15
N CYS A 489 0.20 -22.70 10.21
CA CYS A 489 0.48 -21.62 9.26
C CYS A 489 0.56 -22.14 7.81
N VAL A 490 1.25 -23.25 7.58
CA VAL A 490 1.38 -23.84 6.24
C VAL A 490 0.03 -24.34 5.71
N LEU A 491 -0.78 -24.97 6.56
CA LEU A 491 -2.11 -25.47 6.19
C LEU A 491 -3.10 -24.34 5.92
N ALA A 492 -3.09 -23.31 6.76
CA ALA A 492 -3.91 -22.12 6.57
C ALA A 492 -3.56 -21.35 5.28
N ALA A 493 -2.34 -21.53 4.75
CA ALA A 493 -1.91 -20.95 3.48
C ALA A 493 -2.41 -21.69 2.24
N LEU A 494 -3.06 -22.85 2.39
CA LEU A 494 -3.58 -23.60 1.26
C LEU A 494 -4.95 -23.07 0.83
N ALA A 495 -5.11 -22.75 -0.45
CA ALA A 495 -6.36 -22.24 -1.03
C ALA A 495 -7.59 -23.14 -0.79
N SER A 496 -7.37 -24.41 -0.44
CA SER A 496 -8.43 -25.38 -0.15
C SER A 496 -8.90 -25.34 1.31
N VAL A 497 -8.27 -24.54 2.19
CA VAL A 497 -8.56 -24.51 3.64
C VAL A 497 -9.04 -23.13 4.04
N ASP A 498 -10.25 -23.02 4.57
CA ASP A 498 -10.84 -21.76 5.02
C ASP A 498 -10.55 -21.50 6.51
N ALA A 499 -10.39 -22.55 7.33
CA ALA A 499 -9.99 -22.43 8.73
C ALA A 499 -9.20 -23.63 9.24
N VAL A 500 -8.28 -23.41 10.17
CA VAL A 500 -7.52 -24.42 10.88
C VAL A 500 -7.80 -24.32 12.39
N VAL A 501 -8.14 -25.44 13.02
CA VAL A 501 -8.40 -25.50 14.46
C VAL A 501 -7.44 -26.51 15.08
N VAL A 502 -6.57 -26.07 15.99
CA VAL A 502 -5.68 -26.96 16.73
C VAL A 502 -6.47 -27.59 17.88
N PHE A 503 -6.43 -28.92 18.00
CA PHE A 503 -7.08 -29.64 19.10
C PHE A 503 -6.09 -30.56 19.83
N GLU A 504 -6.29 -30.74 21.13
CA GLU A 504 -5.35 -31.45 22.00
C GLU A 504 -5.70 -32.93 22.19
N GLU A 505 -6.91 -33.33 21.91
CA GLU A 505 -7.41 -34.67 22.05
C GLU A 505 -6.78 -35.65 21.04
N ASP A 506 -6.82 -36.96 21.34
CA ASP A 506 -6.33 -38.00 20.43
C ASP A 506 -7.28 -38.23 19.24
N THR A 507 -8.56 -37.83 19.40
CA THR A 507 -9.58 -37.89 18.37
C THR A 507 -10.26 -36.54 18.20
N PRO A 508 -10.77 -36.21 16.97
CA PRO A 508 -11.42 -34.92 16.71
C PRO A 508 -12.88 -34.86 17.20
N LEU A 509 -13.36 -35.84 17.97
CA LEU A 509 -14.80 -35.98 18.29
C LEU A 509 -15.40 -34.70 18.91
N LYS A 510 -14.78 -34.17 19.95
CA LYS A 510 -15.27 -32.93 20.59
C LYS A 510 -15.33 -31.74 19.66
N LEU A 511 -14.35 -31.63 18.75
CA LEU A 511 -14.33 -30.57 17.77
C LEU A 511 -15.44 -30.78 16.73
N ILE A 512 -15.69 -32.00 16.28
CA ILE A 512 -16.81 -32.32 15.37
C ILE A 512 -18.16 -32.04 16.04
N GLU A 513 -18.33 -32.38 17.32
CA GLU A 513 -19.52 -32.07 18.10
C GLU A 513 -19.77 -30.55 18.24
N ALA A 514 -18.70 -29.77 18.41
CA ALA A 514 -18.79 -28.31 18.52
C ALA A 514 -19.11 -27.63 17.17
N LEU A 515 -18.60 -28.15 16.06
CA LEU A 515 -18.75 -27.55 14.73
C LEU A 515 -19.98 -28.06 13.98
N LEU A 516 -20.37 -29.33 14.20
CA LEU A 516 -21.45 -30.04 13.48
C LEU A 516 -21.36 -29.81 11.96
N PRO A 517 -20.25 -30.19 11.29
CA PRO A 517 -20.09 -29.92 9.86
C PRO A 517 -21.13 -30.68 9.02
N ASP A 518 -21.46 -30.17 7.82
CA ASP A 518 -22.40 -30.82 6.89
C ASP A 518 -21.75 -32.01 6.20
N ILE A 519 -20.40 -31.95 6.02
CA ILE A 519 -19.64 -32.99 5.34
C ILE A 519 -18.38 -33.33 6.13
N LEU A 520 -18.25 -34.60 6.53
CA LEU A 520 -17.03 -35.12 7.15
C LEU A 520 -16.21 -35.89 6.11
N VAL A 521 -15.00 -35.39 5.79
CA VAL A 521 -14.14 -35.96 4.74
C VAL A 521 -12.97 -36.74 5.35
N LYS A 522 -12.73 -37.94 4.82
CA LYS A 522 -11.59 -38.80 5.19
C LYS A 522 -10.98 -39.47 3.96
N GLY A 523 -9.76 -39.97 4.11
CA GLY A 523 -9.14 -40.80 3.08
C GLY A 523 -9.80 -42.16 2.96
N ALA A 524 -9.76 -42.77 1.79
CA ALA A 524 -10.34 -44.11 1.49
C ALA A 524 -9.61 -45.28 2.19
N ASP A 525 -8.60 -44.98 3.03
CA ASP A 525 -8.01 -45.93 3.98
C ASP A 525 -8.86 -46.17 5.24
N TYR A 526 -9.98 -45.42 5.39
CA TYR A 526 -11.01 -45.61 6.41
C TYR A 526 -12.27 -46.23 5.82
N THR A 527 -13.09 -46.85 6.68
CA THR A 527 -14.49 -47.19 6.37
C THR A 527 -15.40 -46.24 7.14
N ILE A 528 -16.64 -46.02 6.67
CA ILE A 528 -17.58 -45.08 7.32
C ILE A 528 -17.76 -45.40 8.80
N GLU A 529 -17.78 -46.70 9.16
CA GLU A 529 -17.98 -47.19 10.51
C GLU A 529 -16.75 -46.87 11.42
N THR A 530 -15.57 -46.74 10.85
CA THR A 530 -14.34 -46.43 11.61
C THR A 530 -14.02 -44.93 11.68
N VAL A 531 -14.77 -44.09 10.94
CA VAL A 531 -14.56 -42.64 10.99
C VAL A 531 -15.13 -42.08 12.29
N VAL A 532 -14.26 -41.52 13.14
CA VAL A 532 -14.65 -40.84 14.39
C VAL A 532 -15.56 -39.66 14.09
N GLY A 533 -16.74 -39.60 14.73
CA GLY A 533 -17.72 -38.53 14.56
C GLY A 533 -18.67 -38.73 13.37
N ALA A 534 -18.59 -39.85 12.64
CA ALA A 534 -19.51 -40.15 11.55
C ALA A 534 -20.97 -40.18 12.01
N ASP A 535 -21.23 -40.82 13.15
CA ASP A 535 -22.55 -40.91 13.77
C ASP A 535 -23.10 -39.54 14.21
N VAL A 536 -22.25 -38.66 14.71
CA VAL A 536 -22.63 -37.27 15.11
C VAL A 536 -23.07 -36.49 13.90
N VAL A 537 -22.26 -36.48 12.83
CA VAL A 537 -22.54 -35.75 11.60
C VAL A 537 -23.79 -36.28 10.91
N GLN A 538 -23.95 -37.59 10.82
CA GLN A 538 -25.15 -38.22 10.20
C GLN A 538 -26.43 -37.94 11.01
N LYS A 539 -26.37 -37.97 12.33
CA LYS A 539 -27.52 -37.59 13.20
C LYS A 539 -27.91 -36.13 13.04
N ALA A 540 -26.96 -35.24 12.72
CA ALA A 540 -27.19 -33.84 12.44
C ALA A 540 -27.67 -33.58 11.00
N GLY A 541 -27.87 -34.62 10.17
CA GLY A 541 -28.32 -34.50 8.78
C GLY A 541 -27.18 -34.33 7.76
N GLY A 542 -25.93 -34.38 8.19
CA GLY A 542 -24.75 -34.33 7.31
C GLY A 542 -24.37 -35.70 6.73
N ARG A 543 -23.28 -35.74 5.96
CA ARG A 543 -22.76 -36.94 5.30
C ARG A 543 -21.26 -37.14 5.50
N VAL A 544 -20.81 -38.42 5.38
CA VAL A 544 -19.40 -38.77 5.35
C VAL A 544 -18.97 -39.05 3.91
N VAL A 545 -17.83 -38.49 3.50
CA VAL A 545 -17.24 -38.67 2.18
C VAL A 545 -15.84 -39.27 2.31
N LEU A 546 -15.59 -40.39 1.65
CA LEU A 546 -14.27 -40.99 1.56
C LEU A 546 -13.66 -40.61 0.22
N VAL A 547 -12.41 -40.09 0.24
CA VAL A 547 -11.71 -39.61 -0.96
C VAL A 547 -10.48 -40.46 -1.20
N ASP A 548 -10.18 -40.76 -2.46
CA ASP A 548 -9.05 -41.60 -2.87
C ASP A 548 -7.72 -40.88 -2.52
N LEU A 549 -6.79 -41.68 -1.96
CA LEU A 549 -5.45 -41.19 -1.61
C LEU A 549 -4.47 -41.42 -2.75
N VAL A 550 -3.54 -40.49 -2.93
CA VAL A 550 -2.44 -40.64 -3.92
C VAL A 550 -1.50 -41.75 -3.46
N ALA A 551 -1.42 -42.82 -4.25
CA ALA A 551 -0.61 -44.00 -3.96
C ALA A 551 0.89 -43.67 -3.73
N GLY A 552 1.51 -44.29 -2.73
CA GLY A 552 2.94 -44.20 -2.45
C GLY A 552 3.41 -42.90 -1.75
N LYS A 553 2.51 -42.02 -1.33
CA LYS A 553 2.84 -40.80 -0.60
C LYS A 553 2.45 -40.94 0.87
N SER A 554 3.45 -41.02 1.77
CA SER A 554 3.24 -40.98 3.23
C SER A 554 4.39 -40.27 3.92
N THR A 555 4.10 -39.54 4.98
CA THR A 555 5.09 -38.85 5.83
C THR A 555 6.08 -39.86 6.43
N THR A 556 5.61 -41.03 6.85
CA THR A 556 6.45 -42.10 7.40
C THR A 556 7.48 -42.60 6.40
N ASN A 557 7.09 -42.82 5.13
CA ASN A 557 8.00 -43.22 4.07
C ASN A 557 9.03 -42.14 3.73
N THR A 558 8.63 -40.85 3.80
CA THR A 558 9.53 -39.71 3.56
C THR A 558 10.60 -39.61 4.64
N ILE A 559 10.21 -39.72 5.92
CA ILE A 559 11.15 -39.73 7.05
C ILE A 559 12.06 -40.95 7.01
N GLY A 560 11.53 -42.13 6.65
CA GLY A 560 12.33 -43.35 6.48
C GLY A 560 13.42 -43.20 5.42
N LYS A 561 13.11 -42.60 4.27
CA LYS A 561 14.09 -42.30 3.23
C LYS A 561 15.18 -41.34 3.69
N LEU A 562 14.81 -40.26 4.42
CA LEU A 562 15.78 -39.29 4.95
C LEU A 562 16.72 -39.89 5.98
N ARG A 563 16.24 -40.83 6.81
CA ARG A 563 17.07 -41.55 7.80
C ARG A 563 17.97 -42.62 7.17
N ALA A 564 17.62 -43.14 6.00
CA ALA A 564 18.42 -44.15 5.29
C ALA A 564 19.54 -43.52 4.44
N THR A 565 19.54 -42.20 4.27
CA THR A 565 20.53 -41.47 3.46
C THR A 565 21.61 -40.79 4.33
N ASN A 566 21.47 -40.82 5.64
CA ASN A 566 22.49 -40.49 6.65
C ASN A 566 23.01 -41.76 7.33
#